data_031e819a3c98f6916ef0c998ddfa6e6b
#
_entry.id   031e819a3c98f6916ef0c998ddfa6e6b
#
_cell.length_a   1.000
_cell.length_b   1.000
_cell.length_c   1.000
_cell.angle_alpha   90.00
_cell.angle_beta   90.00
_cell.angle_gamma   90.00
#
_symmetry.space_group_name_H-M   'P 1'
#
loop_
_entity.id
_entity.type
_entity.pdbx_description
1 polymer ?
#
loop_
_entity_poly.entity_id
_entity_poly.type
_entity_poly.pdbx_seq_one_letter_code
_entity_poly.pdbx_strand_id
1 'polypeptide(L)'
;MSDQKDGMIELLRGRILRGLESGTLGLGDRLPSGRDVASEFGVDHRVVLSAYRSLAQEGLVEMRQRGGVYLAATSGGEGRPLLPASWIADVLAEGLSRSIPAIDLHEWMRRCVETRRLRAAVIASTRDQVHGLCRELRDDFGLDAEYLLVSDLASPELPLALRRADVIVTTPSLADRMRTVAEVLVRPVIVVEVRPDLIAGEWALLLRQQVYVIVATEEFGEMIRQYFAGTDGRENINILVVGRDDMASIPEGVPTYITQSVRSSLEGVTIRGRILPPARTISSKSARELFGFIVEANIAAMGSAGV
;
A
#
# COMPACT_ATOMS: atom_id res chain seq x y z
N MET A 1 -7.36 29.63 4.73
CA MET A 1 -7.21 29.41 3.29
C MET A 1 -5.88 28.76 2.92
N SER A 2 -4.75 29.07 3.55
CA SER A 2 -3.47 28.38 3.33
C SER A 2 -3.56 26.89 3.70
N ASP A 3 -3.97 26.55 4.91
CA ASP A 3 -4.11 25.15 5.38
C ASP A 3 -4.95 24.24 4.48
N GLN A 4 -6.06 24.78 3.96
CA GLN A 4 -6.94 24.01 3.08
C GLN A 4 -6.32 23.77 1.70
N LYS A 5 -5.52 24.72 1.22
CA LYS A 5 -4.75 24.58 -0.03
C LYS A 5 -3.64 23.53 0.16
N ASP A 6 -2.89 23.61 1.24
CA ASP A 6 -1.75 22.73 1.51
C ASP A 6 -2.23 21.30 1.73
N GLY A 7 -3.34 21.10 2.45
CA GLY A 7 -4.00 19.81 2.57
C GLY A 7 -4.47 19.23 1.23
N MET A 8 -4.99 20.07 0.33
CA MET A 8 -5.42 19.66 -1.01
C MET A 8 -4.22 19.28 -1.91
N ILE A 9 -3.09 20.00 -1.79
CA ILE A 9 -1.85 19.65 -2.51
C ILE A 9 -1.38 18.27 -2.11
N GLU A 10 -1.29 17.99 -0.80
CA GLU A 10 -0.84 16.69 -0.29
C GLU A 10 -1.79 15.55 -0.70
N LEU A 11 -3.10 15.79 -0.64
CA LEU A 11 -4.10 14.83 -1.06
C LEU A 11 -3.97 14.48 -2.54
N LEU A 12 -3.87 15.47 -3.42
CA LEU A 12 -3.71 15.28 -4.86
C LEU A 12 -2.37 14.63 -5.19
N ARG A 13 -1.28 15.07 -4.55
CA ARG A 13 0.04 14.46 -4.68
C ARG A 13 0.02 12.99 -4.31
N GLY A 14 -0.51 12.67 -3.13
CA GLY A 14 -0.65 11.30 -2.68
C GLY A 14 -1.48 10.44 -3.64
N ARG A 15 -2.59 10.97 -4.17
CA ARG A 15 -3.44 10.29 -5.16
C ARG A 15 -2.68 9.99 -6.46
N ILE A 16 -1.91 10.97 -6.96
CA ILE A 16 -1.10 10.81 -8.18
C ILE A 16 0.00 9.79 -7.98
N LEU A 17 0.76 9.89 -6.90
CA LEU A 17 1.87 8.96 -6.62
C LEU A 17 1.36 7.52 -6.46
N ARG A 18 0.27 7.32 -5.72
CA ARG A 18 -0.37 6.01 -5.59
C ARG A 18 -0.92 5.49 -6.91
N GLY A 19 -1.51 6.36 -7.73
CA GLY A 19 -2.00 5.99 -9.05
C GLY A 19 -0.89 5.54 -9.98
N LEU A 20 0.28 6.20 -9.95
CA LEU A 20 1.49 5.78 -10.67
C LEU A 20 1.99 4.43 -10.15
N GLU A 21 2.06 4.26 -8.86
CA GLU A 21 2.55 3.06 -8.19
C GLU A 21 1.66 1.85 -8.46
N SER A 22 0.34 2.04 -8.42
CA SER A 22 -0.64 0.99 -8.73
C SER A 22 -0.82 0.75 -10.23
N GLY A 23 -0.20 1.58 -11.11
CA GLY A 23 -0.38 1.54 -12.56
C GLY A 23 -1.78 1.94 -13.03
N THR A 24 -2.58 2.53 -12.15
CA THR A 24 -3.89 3.11 -12.51
C THR A 24 -3.75 4.43 -13.25
N LEU A 25 -2.61 5.10 -13.08
CA LEU A 25 -2.19 6.27 -13.81
C LEU A 25 -0.86 6.00 -14.51
N GLY A 26 -0.77 6.42 -15.77
CA GLY A 26 0.46 6.45 -16.56
C GLY A 26 0.92 7.89 -16.83
N LEU A 27 2.20 8.04 -17.20
CA LEU A 27 2.71 9.35 -17.64
C LEU A 27 1.92 9.84 -18.85
N GLY A 28 1.45 11.08 -18.80
CA GLY A 28 0.61 11.68 -19.83
C GLY A 28 -0.89 11.41 -19.68
N ASP A 29 -1.32 10.63 -18.68
CA ASP A 29 -2.74 10.38 -18.43
C ASP A 29 -3.45 11.64 -17.94
N ARG A 30 -4.73 11.75 -18.32
CA ARG A 30 -5.59 12.85 -17.90
C ARG A 30 -6.06 12.63 -16.47
N LEU A 31 -5.83 13.62 -15.62
CA LEU A 31 -6.30 13.66 -14.25
C LEU A 31 -7.75 14.19 -14.15
N PRO A 32 -8.46 13.91 -13.04
CA PRO A 32 -9.77 14.48 -12.78
C PRO A 32 -9.76 16.01 -12.87
N SER A 33 -10.84 16.59 -13.41
CA SER A 33 -10.91 18.06 -13.51
C SER A 33 -10.99 18.71 -12.13
N GLY A 34 -10.59 19.97 -12.04
CA GLY A 34 -10.71 20.72 -10.79
C GLY A 34 -12.15 20.81 -10.27
N ARG A 35 -13.17 20.68 -11.15
CA ARG A 35 -14.58 20.64 -10.75
C ARG A 35 -14.98 19.30 -10.17
N ASP A 36 -14.51 18.21 -10.77
CA ASP A 36 -14.78 16.85 -10.29
C ASP A 36 -14.18 16.65 -8.88
N VAL A 37 -12.92 17.06 -8.69
CA VAL A 37 -12.25 17.02 -7.38
C VAL A 37 -12.94 17.94 -6.38
N ALA A 38 -13.34 19.15 -6.77
CA ALA A 38 -14.05 20.08 -5.91
C ALA A 38 -15.39 19.49 -5.42
N SER A 39 -16.13 18.85 -6.32
CA SER A 39 -17.39 18.17 -6.00
C SER A 39 -17.16 16.96 -5.08
N GLU A 40 -16.10 16.18 -5.34
CA GLU A 40 -15.76 14.97 -4.56
C GLU A 40 -15.43 15.31 -3.10
N PHE A 41 -14.68 16.39 -2.87
CA PHE A 41 -14.21 16.77 -1.53
C PHE A 41 -15.01 17.90 -0.87
N GLY A 42 -16.05 18.39 -1.51
CA GLY A 42 -16.88 19.48 -0.97
C GLY A 42 -16.10 20.81 -0.77
N VAL A 43 -15.10 21.09 -1.59
CA VAL A 43 -14.25 22.28 -1.50
C VAL A 43 -14.46 23.24 -2.66
N ASP A 44 -14.02 24.49 -2.49
CA ASP A 44 -14.07 25.47 -3.59
C ASP A 44 -13.15 25.03 -4.74
N HIS A 45 -13.67 25.06 -5.95
CA HIS A 45 -12.92 24.77 -7.19
C HIS A 45 -11.63 25.59 -7.32
N ARG A 46 -11.57 26.80 -6.78
CA ARG A 46 -10.37 27.66 -6.80
C ARG A 46 -9.24 27.06 -5.96
N VAL A 47 -9.56 26.37 -4.84
CA VAL A 47 -8.60 25.69 -3.99
C VAL A 47 -7.95 24.55 -4.78
N VAL A 48 -8.76 23.74 -5.45
CA VAL A 48 -8.27 22.63 -6.29
C VAL A 48 -7.40 23.12 -7.44
N LEU A 49 -7.84 24.16 -8.15
CA LEU A 49 -7.03 24.76 -9.22
C LEU A 49 -5.70 25.32 -8.71
N SER A 50 -5.72 25.94 -7.53
CA SER A 50 -4.49 26.42 -6.90
C SER A 50 -3.54 25.29 -6.53
N ALA A 51 -4.08 24.16 -6.02
CA ALA A 51 -3.31 22.96 -5.73
C ALA A 51 -2.70 22.36 -7.01
N TYR A 52 -3.47 22.21 -8.08
CA TYR A 52 -2.93 21.75 -9.37
C TYR A 52 -1.85 22.68 -9.95
N ARG A 53 -1.96 24.00 -9.77
CA ARG A 53 -0.89 24.93 -10.17
C ARG A 53 0.39 24.72 -9.36
N SER A 54 0.28 24.48 -8.07
CA SER A 54 1.45 24.16 -7.23
C SER A 54 2.11 22.85 -7.71
N LEU A 55 1.33 21.79 -7.94
CA LEU A 55 1.85 20.53 -8.47
C LEU A 55 2.44 20.68 -9.90
N ALA A 56 1.93 21.61 -10.71
CA ALA A 56 2.51 21.93 -12.00
C ALA A 56 3.85 22.68 -11.89
N GLN A 57 4.00 23.56 -10.90
CA GLN A 57 5.30 24.20 -10.60
C GLN A 57 6.35 23.20 -10.11
N GLU A 58 5.91 22.14 -9.43
CA GLU A 58 6.75 21.01 -9.00
C GLU A 58 7.07 20.02 -10.14
N GLY A 59 6.45 20.21 -11.33
CA GLY A 59 6.65 19.34 -12.48
C GLY A 59 5.94 17.99 -12.40
N LEU A 60 5.05 17.80 -11.42
CA LEU A 60 4.28 16.55 -11.27
C LEU A 60 3.11 16.46 -12.26
N VAL A 61 2.51 17.60 -12.59
CA VAL A 61 1.39 17.67 -13.54
C VAL A 61 1.62 18.74 -14.59
N GLU A 62 0.93 18.61 -15.75
CA GLU A 62 0.90 19.57 -16.82
C GLU A 62 -0.51 20.12 -16.98
N MET A 63 -0.65 21.45 -16.90
CA MET A 63 -1.94 22.12 -17.16
C MET A 63 -2.00 22.59 -18.61
N ARG A 64 -2.85 21.96 -19.43
CA ARG A 64 -3.03 22.32 -20.84
C ARG A 64 -4.16 23.32 -21.01
N GLN A 65 -3.91 24.39 -21.74
CA GLN A 65 -4.96 25.38 -22.08
C GLN A 65 -6.10 24.68 -22.83
N ARG A 66 -7.34 24.77 -22.29
CA ARG A 66 -8.55 24.10 -22.81
C ARG A 66 -8.53 22.58 -22.85
N GLY A 67 -7.49 21.93 -22.32
CA GLY A 67 -7.31 20.47 -22.36
C GLY A 67 -7.52 19.75 -21.03
N GLY A 68 -7.36 20.45 -19.90
CA GLY A 68 -7.40 19.84 -18.56
C GLY A 68 -6.03 19.69 -17.90
N VAL A 69 -5.96 18.85 -16.87
CA VAL A 69 -4.74 18.54 -16.13
C VAL A 69 -4.29 17.14 -16.53
N TYR A 70 -3.01 16.99 -16.76
CA TYR A 70 -2.39 15.72 -17.17
C TYR A 70 -1.20 15.41 -16.26
N LEU A 71 -0.91 14.16 -16.08
CA LEU A 71 0.32 13.75 -15.43
C LEU A 71 1.51 14.10 -16.33
N ALA A 72 2.56 14.72 -15.78
CA ALA A 72 3.68 15.17 -16.60
C ALA A 72 4.40 13.98 -17.25
N ALA A 73 4.66 14.07 -18.57
CA ALA A 73 5.32 13.01 -19.33
C ALA A 73 6.82 12.87 -19.04
N THR A 74 7.43 13.90 -18.44
CA THR A 74 8.87 13.98 -18.12
C THR A 74 9.15 13.97 -16.64
N SER A 75 8.49 13.09 -15.89
CA SER A 75 8.87 12.87 -14.49
C SER A 75 10.12 12.02 -14.47
N GLY A 76 11.25 12.66 -14.24
CA GLY A 76 12.64 12.18 -14.19
C GLY A 76 12.86 10.68 -14.15
N GLY A 77 13.78 10.23 -14.98
CA GLY A 77 14.08 8.86 -15.36
C GLY A 77 13.97 7.76 -14.31
N GLU A 78 13.63 6.57 -14.82
CA GLU A 78 13.68 5.28 -14.13
C GLU A 78 12.95 5.18 -12.78
N GLY A 79 11.61 5.16 -12.79
CA GLY A 79 10.80 4.48 -11.74
C GLY A 79 10.96 4.96 -10.29
N ARG A 80 11.67 6.06 -10.03
CA ARG A 80 11.82 6.62 -8.68
C ARG A 80 10.66 7.57 -8.36
N PRO A 81 10.03 7.41 -7.19
CA PRO A 81 9.03 8.37 -6.73
C PRO A 81 9.67 9.76 -6.64
N LEU A 82 9.00 10.76 -7.23
CA LEU A 82 9.38 12.16 -7.07
C LEU A 82 9.08 12.58 -5.62
N LEU A 83 10.11 12.51 -4.78
CA LEU A 83 10.01 13.03 -3.41
C LEU A 83 10.06 14.57 -3.47
N PRO A 84 9.07 15.27 -2.89
CA PRO A 84 9.10 16.71 -2.84
C PRO A 84 10.34 17.21 -2.12
N ALA A 85 11.07 18.16 -2.70
CA ALA A 85 12.24 18.73 -2.08
C ALA A 85 11.92 19.36 -0.70
N SER A 86 10.71 19.92 -0.55
CA SER A 86 10.21 20.44 0.71
C SER A 86 10.13 19.34 1.79
N TRP A 87 9.58 18.17 1.47
CA TRP A 87 9.50 17.06 2.41
C TRP A 87 10.91 16.59 2.86
N ILE A 88 11.86 16.50 1.94
CA ILE A 88 13.26 16.18 2.30
C ILE A 88 13.84 17.24 3.24
N ALA A 89 13.63 18.53 2.94
CA ALA A 89 14.07 19.62 3.78
C ALA A 89 13.46 19.55 5.19
N ASP A 90 12.16 19.25 5.29
CA ASP A 90 11.47 19.10 6.58
C ASP A 90 12.04 17.94 7.40
N VAL A 91 12.30 16.78 6.77
CA VAL A 91 12.91 15.63 7.44
C VAL A 91 14.34 15.96 7.95
N LEU A 92 15.14 16.66 7.16
CA LEU A 92 16.49 17.08 7.55
C LEU A 92 16.43 18.11 8.70
N ALA A 93 15.54 19.09 8.63
CA ALA A 93 15.34 20.07 9.67
C ALA A 93 14.86 19.44 10.99
N GLU A 94 13.96 18.48 10.90
CA GLU A 94 13.48 17.73 12.06
C GLU A 94 14.59 16.88 12.71
N GLY A 95 15.45 16.26 11.91
CA GLY A 95 16.65 15.56 12.39
C GLY A 95 17.58 16.50 13.14
N LEU A 96 17.85 17.69 12.56
CA LEU A 96 18.70 18.69 13.17
C LEU A 96 18.13 19.22 14.50
N SER A 97 16.82 19.41 14.61
CA SER A 97 16.16 19.81 15.85
C SER A 97 16.34 18.79 16.99
N ARG A 98 16.61 17.52 16.65
CA ARG A 98 16.93 16.43 17.57
C ARG A 98 18.45 16.22 17.73
N SER A 99 19.26 17.20 17.33
CA SER A 99 20.73 17.15 17.41
C SER A 99 21.34 16.03 16.55
N ILE A 100 20.65 15.60 15.48
CA ILE A 100 21.20 14.67 14.48
C ILE A 100 21.64 15.50 13.28
N PRO A 101 22.96 15.57 12.98
CA PRO A 101 23.45 16.26 11.80
C PRO A 101 22.87 15.66 10.52
N ALA A 102 22.57 16.50 9.54
CA ALA A 102 21.96 16.05 8.29
C ALA A 102 22.77 14.96 7.55
N ILE A 103 24.10 15.03 7.66
CA ILE A 103 25.01 14.04 7.06
C ILE A 103 24.93 12.67 7.75
N ASP A 104 24.53 12.61 9.02
CA ASP A 104 24.45 11.39 9.81
C ASP A 104 23.03 10.78 9.81
N LEU A 105 22.03 11.57 9.41
CA LEU A 105 20.63 11.17 9.50
C LEU A 105 20.33 9.88 8.72
N HIS A 106 20.91 9.73 7.52
CA HIS A 106 20.70 8.53 6.71
C HIS A 106 21.23 7.26 7.39
N GLU A 107 22.41 7.34 8.01
CA GLU A 107 23.00 6.21 8.73
C GLU A 107 22.20 5.88 10.00
N TRP A 108 21.73 6.89 10.73
CA TRP A 108 20.84 6.69 11.85
C TRP A 108 19.56 5.97 11.43
N MET A 109 18.90 6.45 10.37
CA MET A 109 17.67 5.82 9.86
C MET A 109 17.93 4.39 9.41
N ARG A 110 19.01 4.15 8.66
CA ARG A 110 19.40 2.81 8.23
C ARG A 110 19.61 1.87 9.44
N ARG A 111 20.34 2.29 10.46
CA ARG A 111 20.55 1.50 11.68
C ARG A 111 19.25 1.22 12.42
N CYS A 112 18.32 2.17 12.46
CA CYS A 112 17.02 1.98 13.08
C CYS A 112 16.14 0.92 12.39
N VAL A 113 16.42 0.56 11.12
CA VAL A 113 15.62 -0.43 10.39
C VAL A 113 16.38 -1.71 10.04
N GLU A 114 17.72 -1.70 10.00
CA GLU A 114 18.53 -2.80 9.47
C GLU A 114 19.48 -3.45 10.49
N THR A 115 19.60 -2.95 11.73
CA THR A 115 20.54 -3.49 12.73
C THR A 115 20.23 -4.96 13.05
N ARG A 116 18.95 -5.33 13.10
CA ARG A 116 18.50 -6.69 13.36
C ARG A 116 17.47 -7.11 12.32
N ARG A 117 17.64 -8.28 11.71
CA ARG A 117 16.62 -8.89 10.87
C ARG A 117 15.50 -9.46 11.73
N LEU A 118 14.38 -8.76 11.76
CA LEU A 118 13.21 -9.12 12.56
C LEU A 118 12.30 -10.07 11.77
N ARG A 119 11.72 -11.05 12.48
CA ARG A 119 10.81 -12.06 11.92
C ARG A 119 9.38 -11.74 12.26
N ALA A 120 8.52 -11.75 11.26
CA ALA A 120 7.09 -11.59 11.43
C ALA A 120 6.36 -12.89 11.09
N ALA A 121 5.49 -13.38 11.99
CA ALA A 121 4.50 -14.38 11.64
C ALA A 121 3.22 -13.69 11.21
N VAL A 122 2.82 -13.91 9.96
CA VAL A 122 1.64 -13.28 9.35
C VAL A 122 0.49 -14.27 9.35
N ILE A 123 -0.59 -13.97 10.08
CA ILE A 123 -1.74 -14.85 10.21
C ILE A 123 -2.98 -14.16 9.62
N ALA A 124 -3.62 -14.81 8.65
CA ALA A 124 -4.90 -14.37 8.10
C ALA A 124 -5.78 -15.56 7.70
N SER A 125 -6.99 -15.27 7.23
CA SER A 125 -7.98 -16.29 6.91
C SER A 125 -7.76 -16.94 5.54
N THR A 126 -7.20 -16.20 4.56
CA THR A 126 -7.06 -16.67 3.18
C THR A 126 -5.60 -16.62 2.70
N ARG A 127 -5.29 -17.47 1.71
CA ARG A 127 -3.96 -17.50 1.07
C ARG A 127 -3.62 -16.16 0.43
N ASP A 128 -4.58 -15.51 -0.21
CA ASP A 128 -4.36 -14.22 -0.85
C ASP A 128 -3.95 -13.14 0.13
N GLN A 129 -4.60 -13.09 1.31
CA GLN A 129 -4.24 -12.14 2.37
C GLN A 129 -2.83 -12.38 2.89
N VAL A 130 -2.48 -13.61 3.29
CA VAL A 130 -1.17 -13.89 3.89
C VAL A 130 -0.03 -13.64 2.91
N HIS A 131 -0.19 -14.02 1.64
CA HIS A 131 0.85 -13.77 0.62
C HIS A 131 1.00 -12.30 0.29
N GLY A 132 -0.11 -11.55 0.19
CA GLY A 132 -0.10 -10.11 -0.03
C GLY A 132 0.61 -9.36 1.09
N LEU A 133 0.22 -9.64 2.34
CA LEU A 133 0.82 -9.02 3.53
C LEU A 133 2.31 -9.39 3.68
N CYS A 134 2.68 -10.67 3.51
CA CYS A 134 4.08 -11.09 3.58
C CYS A 134 4.95 -10.38 2.56
N ARG A 135 4.46 -10.20 1.33
CA ARG A 135 5.18 -9.45 0.31
C ARG A 135 5.40 -8.00 0.76
N GLU A 136 4.33 -7.32 1.16
CA GLU A 136 4.39 -5.91 1.57
C GLU A 136 5.31 -5.71 2.79
N LEU A 137 5.26 -6.62 3.77
CA LEU A 137 6.13 -6.59 4.94
C LEU A 137 7.62 -6.81 4.60
N ARG A 138 7.92 -7.64 3.58
CA ARG A 138 9.29 -7.83 3.11
C ARG A 138 9.79 -6.64 2.30
N ASP A 139 8.99 -6.20 1.34
CA ASP A 139 9.40 -5.20 0.35
C ASP A 139 9.46 -3.79 0.96
N ASP A 140 8.49 -3.42 1.81
CA ASP A 140 8.35 -2.06 2.34
C ASP A 140 8.89 -1.90 3.77
N PHE A 141 8.91 -2.98 4.56
CA PHE A 141 9.30 -2.92 5.98
C PHE A 141 10.59 -3.70 6.30
N GLY A 142 11.13 -4.46 5.34
CA GLY A 142 12.36 -5.24 5.55
C GLY A 142 12.21 -6.40 6.57
N LEU A 143 10.98 -6.80 6.91
CA LEU A 143 10.73 -7.90 7.83
C LEU A 143 10.90 -9.27 7.13
N ASP A 144 11.46 -10.24 7.84
CA ASP A 144 11.45 -11.65 7.41
C ASP A 144 10.08 -12.26 7.73
N ALA A 145 9.13 -12.11 6.80
CA ALA A 145 7.74 -12.47 7.02
C ALA A 145 7.46 -13.91 6.56
N GLU A 146 6.99 -14.76 7.49
CA GLU A 146 6.49 -16.09 7.22
C GLU A 146 4.96 -16.11 7.37
N TYR A 147 4.25 -16.82 6.47
CA TYR A 147 2.79 -16.87 6.51
C TYR A 147 2.26 -18.11 7.19
N LEU A 148 1.11 -17.97 7.83
CA LEU A 148 0.30 -19.04 8.42
C LEU A 148 -1.17 -18.76 8.13
N LEU A 149 -1.90 -19.78 7.76
CA LEU A 149 -3.37 -19.69 7.74
C LEU A 149 -3.90 -19.90 9.16
N VAL A 150 -5.03 -19.27 9.46
CA VAL A 150 -5.69 -19.45 10.76
C VAL A 150 -6.06 -20.91 11.02
N SER A 151 -6.27 -21.72 9.98
CA SER A 151 -6.48 -23.18 10.04
C SER A 151 -5.27 -23.93 10.58
N ASP A 152 -4.05 -23.45 10.33
CA ASP A 152 -2.80 -24.09 10.76
C ASP A 152 -2.64 -24.03 12.30
N LEU A 153 -3.40 -23.15 12.95
CA LEU A 153 -3.44 -23.02 14.41
C LEU A 153 -4.43 -23.98 15.10
N ALA A 154 -5.05 -24.87 14.34
CA ALA A 154 -5.93 -25.91 14.91
C ALA A 154 -5.15 -27.05 15.59
N SER A 155 -3.84 -27.20 15.31
CA SER A 155 -2.96 -28.17 15.95
C SER A 155 -2.65 -27.75 17.40
N PRO A 156 -2.52 -28.73 18.35
CA PRO A 156 -2.06 -28.45 19.70
C PRO A 156 -0.66 -27.84 19.76
N GLU A 157 0.20 -28.19 18.79
CA GLU A 157 1.55 -27.62 18.68
C GLU A 157 1.51 -26.35 17.84
N LEU A 158 2.01 -25.25 18.43
CA LEU A 158 2.15 -24.00 17.71
C LEU A 158 3.20 -24.13 16.59
N PRO A 159 2.89 -23.67 15.37
CA PRO A 159 3.82 -23.68 14.25
C PRO A 159 5.17 -23.04 14.57
N LEU A 160 6.24 -23.57 13.98
CA LEU A 160 7.60 -23.10 14.21
C LEU A 160 7.78 -21.63 13.86
N ALA A 161 7.15 -21.18 12.74
CA ALA A 161 7.17 -19.79 12.31
C ALA A 161 6.65 -18.84 13.41
N LEU A 162 5.57 -19.24 14.11
CA LEU A 162 4.98 -18.45 15.18
C LEU A 162 5.87 -18.42 16.43
N ARG A 163 6.50 -19.55 16.78
CA ARG A 163 7.43 -19.62 17.93
C ARG A 163 8.69 -18.81 17.73
N ARG A 164 9.16 -18.65 16.49
CA ARG A 164 10.37 -17.92 16.11
C ARG A 164 10.13 -16.45 15.79
N ALA A 165 8.88 -16.04 15.68
CA ALA A 165 8.54 -14.67 15.34
C ALA A 165 8.93 -13.69 16.45
N ASP A 166 9.39 -12.52 16.05
CA ASP A 166 9.59 -11.37 16.92
C ASP A 166 8.29 -10.58 17.08
N VAL A 167 7.39 -10.63 16.07
CA VAL A 167 6.09 -9.98 16.05
C VAL A 167 5.07 -10.86 15.33
N ILE A 168 3.82 -10.80 15.80
CA ILE A 168 2.66 -11.41 15.15
C ILE A 168 1.93 -10.31 14.40
N VAL A 169 1.71 -10.50 13.09
CA VAL A 169 0.95 -9.57 12.24
C VAL A 169 -0.34 -10.25 11.80
N THR A 170 -1.46 -9.58 11.98
CA THR A 170 -2.77 -10.17 11.67
C THR A 170 -3.78 -9.14 11.16
N THR A 171 -4.93 -9.61 10.72
CA THR A 171 -6.06 -8.78 10.28
C THR A 171 -7.03 -8.49 11.43
N PRO A 172 -7.89 -7.45 11.34
CA PRO A 172 -8.84 -7.11 12.39
C PRO A 172 -9.77 -8.26 12.78
N SER A 173 -10.17 -9.11 11.83
CA SER A 173 -11.05 -10.25 12.07
C SER A 173 -10.46 -11.33 12.97
N LEU A 174 -9.13 -11.39 13.09
CA LEU A 174 -8.42 -12.36 13.90
C LEU A 174 -7.73 -11.74 15.12
N ALA A 175 -7.88 -10.43 15.34
CA ALA A 175 -7.14 -9.67 16.35
C ALA A 175 -7.24 -10.29 17.75
N ASP A 176 -8.44 -10.58 18.24
CA ASP A 176 -8.64 -11.09 19.60
C ASP A 176 -8.05 -12.48 19.77
N ARG A 177 -8.23 -13.35 18.76
CA ARG A 177 -7.64 -14.70 18.77
C ARG A 177 -6.10 -14.61 18.80
N MET A 178 -5.51 -13.71 18.04
CA MET A 178 -4.05 -13.57 18.00
C MET A 178 -3.49 -12.90 19.25
N ARG A 179 -4.21 -12.02 19.92
CA ARG A 179 -3.81 -11.49 21.23
C ARG A 179 -3.69 -12.60 22.28
N THR A 180 -4.66 -13.51 22.34
CA THR A 180 -4.60 -14.68 23.25
C THR A 180 -3.38 -15.56 22.98
N VAL A 181 -3.07 -15.84 21.72
CA VAL A 181 -1.87 -16.63 21.34
C VAL A 181 -0.59 -15.88 21.70
N ALA A 182 -0.56 -14.58 21.47
CA ALA A 182 0.58 -13.72 21.72
C ALA A 182 0.93 -13.57 23.20
N GLU A 183 -0.07 -13.55 24.08
CA GLU A 183 0.11 -13.55 25.54
C GLU A 183 0.89 -14.79 25.99
N VAL A 184 0.57 -15.98 25.44
CA VAL A 184 1.29 -17.22 25.73
C VAL A 184 2.74 -17.17 25.25
N LEU A 185 2.98 -16.55 24.11
CA LEU A 185 4.32 -16.45 23.50
C LEU A 185 5.13 -15.23 23.98
N VAL A 186 4.51 -14.33 24.74
CA VAL A 186 5.10 -13.04 25.15
C VAL A 186 5.63 -12.28 23.91
N ARG A 187 4.77 -12.12 22.90
CA ARG A 187 5.10 -11.45 21.65
C ARG A 187 4.12 -10.31 21.35
N PRO A 188 4.57 -9.19 20.75
CA PRO A 188 3.66 -8.15 20.32
C PRO A 188 2.79 -8.62 19.15
N VAL A 189 1.56 -8.07 19.10
CA VAL A 189 0.62 -8.25 17.97
C VAL A 189 0.38 -6.92 17.32
N ILE A 190 0.56 -6.86 16.01
CA ILE A 190 0.20 -5.70 15.20
C ILE A 190 -0.98 -6.10 14.30
N VAL A 191 -2.08 -5.35 14.42
CA VAL A 191 -3.29 -5.56 13.63
C VAL A 191 -3.23 -4.64 12.42
N VAL A 192 -3.14 -5.23 11.23
CA VAL A 192 -3.00 -4.47 9.98
C VAL A 192 -4.36 -4.19 9.39
N GLU A 193 -4.69 -2.90 9.26
CA GLU A 193 -5.90 -2.41 8.59
C GLU A 193 -5.59 -2.07 7.13
N VAL A 194 -6.56 -2.38 6.24
CA VAL A 194 -6.48 -1.97 4.84
C VAL A 194 -6.66 -0.46 4.74
N ARG A 195 -5.93 0.18 3.86
CA ARG A 195 -6.04 1.62 3.58
C ARG A 195 -7.43 2.00 3.08
N PRO A 196 -8.15 2.91 3.76
CA PRO A 196 -9.45 3.38 3.30
C PRO A 196 -9.40 4.06 1.92
N ASP A 197 -8.32 4.80 1.65
CA ASP A 197 -8.12 5.53 0.40
C ASP A 197 -7.75 4.62 -0.79
N LEU A 198 -7.34 3.38 -0.56
CA LEU A 198 -7.22 2.37 -1.60
C LEU A 198 -8.59 2.13 -2.26
N ILE A 199 -9.63 1.97 -1.46
CA ILE A 199 -10.99 1.67 -1.91
C ILE A 199 -11.64 2.93 -2.49
N ALA A 200 -11.70 4.00 -1.70
CA ALA A 200 -12.40 5.23 -2.06
C ALA A 200 -11.66 6.11 -3.08
N GLY A 201 -10.37 5.90 -3.28
CA GLY A 201 -9.53 6.68 -4.19
C GLY A 201 -9.12 5.91 -5.43
N GLU A 202 -8.11 5.07 -5.32
CA GLU A 202 -7.48 4.40 -6.46
C GLU A 202 -8.43 3.45 -7.18
N TRP A 203 -9.08 2.56 -6.44
CA TRP A 203 -10.01 1.59 -7.01
C TRP A 203 -11.31 2.23 -7.49
N ALA A 204 -11.81 3.28 -6.83
CA ALA A 204 -12.97 4.01 -7.33
C ALA A 204 -12.76 4.59 -8.75
N LEU A 205 -11.50 4.95 -9.10
CA LEU A 205 -11.16 5.36 -10.46
C LEU A 205 -11.11 4.18 -11.44
N LEU A 206 -10.56 3.05 -11.01
CA LEU A 206 -10.52 1.82 -11.81
C LEU A 206 -11.93 1.31 -12.12
N LEU A 207 -12.82 1.35 -11.13
CA LEU A 207 -14.18 0.82 -11.23
C LEU A 207 -15.12 1.64 -12.15
N ARG A 208 -14.63 2.71 -12.77
CA ARG A 208 -15.34 3.37 -13.88
C ARG A 208 -15.37 2.53 -15.16
N GLN A 209 -14.62 1.45 -15.23
CA GLN A 209 -14.54 0.48 -16.31
C GLN A 209 -14.48 -0.93 -15.76
N GLN A 210 -14.62 -1.93 -16.61
CA GLN A 210 -14.43 -3.33 -16.22
C GLN A 210 -13.03 -3.54 -15.65
N VAL A 211 -12.94 -4.23 -14.52
CA VAL A 211 -11.68 -4.61 -13.87
C VAL A 211 -11.73 -6.09 -13.57
N TYR A 212 -10.67 -6.80 -13.89
CA TYR A 212 -10.52 -8.20 -13.54
C TYR A 212 -9.60 -8.36 -12.34
N VAL A 213 -9.99 -9.25 -11.42
CA VAL A 213 -9.18 -9.59 -10.25
C VAL A 213 -9.01 -11.09 -10.20
N ILE A 214 -7.75 -11.55 -10.29
CA ILE A 214 -7.42 -12.97 -10.27
C ILE A 214 -6.98 -13.34 -8.86
N VAL A 215 -7.67 -14.29 -8.26
CA VAL A 215 -7.49 -14.71 -6.85
C VAL A 215 -7.24 -16.21 -6.75
N ALA A 216 -6.71 -16.67 -5.60
CA ALA A 216 -6.52 -18.08 -5.31
C ALA A 216 -7.79 -18.76 -4.82
N THR A 217 -8.65 -18.04 -4.10
CA THR A 217 -9.82 -18.62 -3.43
C THR A 217 -11.08 -17.79 -3.64
N GLU A 218 -12.22 -18.47 -3.64
CA GLU A 218 -13.52 -17.80 -3.75
C GLU A 218 -13.84 -16.95 -2.52
N GLU A 219 -13.43 -17.41 -1.34
CA GLU A 219 -13.60 -16.69 -0.08
C GLU A 219 -12.92 -15.31 -0.12
N PHE A 220 -11.74 -15.22 -0.73
CA PHE A 220 -11.09 -13.93 -0.91
C PHE A 220 -11.81 -13.07 -1.94
N GLY A 221 -12.34 -13.69 -2.99
CA GLY A 221 -13.19 -13.01 -3.97
C GLY A 221 -14.43 -12.37 -3.33
N GLU A 222 -15.13 -13.11 -2.45
CA GLU A 222 -16.27 -12.58 -1.69
C GLU A 222 -15.84 -11.44 -0.74
N MET A 223 -14.71 -11.55 -0.11
CA MET A 223 -14.14 -10.50 0.74
C MET A 223 -13.90 -9.21 -0.07
N ILE A 224 -13.35 -9.32 -1.28
CA ILE A 224 -13.18 -8.17 -2.19
C ILE A 224 -14.55 -7.54 -2.49
N ARG A 225 -15.56 -8.33 -2.85
CA ARG A 225 -16.92 -7.80 -3.10
C ARG A 225 -17.48 -7.06 -1.89
N GLN A 226 -17.25 -7.57 -0.68
CA GLN A 226 -17.67 -6.91 0.56
C GLN A 226 -16.92 -5.59 0.79
N TYR A 227 -15.61 -5.52 0.55
CA TYR A 227 -14.83 -4.28 0.66
C TYR A 227 -15.36 -3.18 -0.27
N PHE A 228 -15.81 -3.55 -1.45
CA PHE A 228 -16.34 -2.62 -2.44
C PHE A 228 -17.86 -2.46 -2.42
N ALA A 229 -18.58 -3.06 -1.46
CA ALA A 229 -20.04 -3.07 -1.44
C ALA A 229 -20.69 -1.68 -1.47
N GLY A 230 -20.03 -0.67 -0.89
CA GLY A 230 -20.47 0.73 -0.88
C GLY A 230 -19.86 1.61 -1.96
N THR A 231 -19.09 1.05 -2.91
CA THR A 231 -18.36 1.83 -3.92
C THR A 231 -19.16 1.85 -5.23
N ASP A 232 -19.23 3.01 -5.88
CA ASP A 232 -19.82 3.16 -7.21
C ASP A 232 -18.98 2.38 -8.23
N GLY A 233 -19.64 1.65 -9.14
CA GLY A 233 -18.98 0.83 -10.15
C GLY A 233 -18.55 -0.56 -9.65
N ARG A 234 -18.96 -0.98 -8.45
CA ARG A 234 -18.68 -2.33 -7.91
C ARG A 234 -19.10 -3.46 -8.85
N GLU A 235 -20.12 -3.25 -9.66
CA GLU A 235 -20.61 -4.18 -10.69
C GLU A 235 -19.58 -4.42 -11.80
N ASN A 236 -18.59 -3.57 -11.93
CA ASN A 236 -17.49 -3.69 -12.89
C ASN A 236 -16.36 -4.61 -12.41
N ILE A 237 -16.41 -5.09 -11.16
CA ILE A 237 -15.41 -6.04 -10.63
C ILE A 237 -15.74 -7.45 -11.11
N ASN A 238 -14.84 -8.02 -11.89
CA ASN A 238 -14.90 -9.42 -12.35
C ASN A 238 -13.84 -10.23 -11.61
N ILE A 239 -14.28 -11.15 -10.76
CA ILE A 239 -13.36 -11.99 -9.98
C ILE A 239 -13.21 -13.34 -10.67
N LEU A 240 -11.97 -13.73 -10.94
CA LEU A 240 -11.61 -15.03 -11.49
C LEU A 240 -10.77 -15.80 -10.48
N VAL A 241 -11.14 -17.06 -10.25
CA VAL A 241 -10.43 -17.98 -9.35
C VAL A 241 -9.54 -18.90 -10.17
N VAL A 242 -8.25 -18.91 -9.86
CA VAL A 242 -7.28 -19.78 -10.56
C VAL A 242 -7.65 -21.26 -10.40
N GLY A 243 -7.61 -22.00 -11.50
CA GLY A 243 -7.97 -23.42 -11.53
C GLY A 243 -9.47 -23.70 -11.68
N ARG A 244 -10.34 -22.68 -11.57
CA ARG A 244 -11.78 -22.78 -11.79
C ARG A 244 -12.21 -22.04 -13.06
N ASP A 245 -11.76 -20.80 -13.21
CA ASP A 245 -12.22 -19.90 -14.25
C ASP A 245 -11.21 -19.80 -15.40
N ASP A 246 -11.70 -19.48 -16.60
CA ASP A 246 -10.85 -19.35 -17.79
C ASP A 246 -10.20 -17.96 -17.85
N MET A 247 -8.89 -17.91 -17.71
CA MET A 247 -8.11 -16.66 -17.79
C MET A 247 -8.10 -16.07 -19.20
N ALA A 248 -8.38 -16.86 -20.25
CA ALA A 248 -8.48 -16.36 -21.63
C ALA A 248 -9.74 -15.51 -21.87
N SER A 249 -10.72 -15.58 -20.95
CA SER A 249 -11.93 -14.74 -20.98
C SER A 249 -11.66 -13.26 -20.72
N ILE A 250 -10.47 -12.90 -20.20
CA ILE A 250 -10.09 -11.51 -19.93
C ILE A 250 -9.90 -10.77 -21.25
N PRO A 251 -10.65 -9.67 -21.51
CA PRO A 251 -10.49 -8.89 -22.71
C PRO A 251 -9.14 -8.20 -22.77
N GLU A 252 -8.68 -7.93 -23.98
CA GLU A 252 -7.39 -7.26 -24.21
C GLU A 252 -7.39 -5.84 -23.62
N GLY A 253 -6.30 -5.47 -22.92
CA GLY A 253 -6.07 -4.13 -22.38
C GLY A 253 -6.91 -3.76 -21.14
N VAL A 254 -7.84 -4.60 -20.70
CA VAL A 254 -8.65 -4.33 -19.50
C VAL A 254 -7.78 -4.41 -18.24
N PRO A 255 -7.91 -3.46 -17.29
CA PRO A 255 -7.17 -3.51 -16.03
C PRO A 255 -7.36 -4.85 -15.32
N THR A 256 -6.25 -5.54 -15.02
CA THR A 256 -6.26 -6.86 -14.41
C THR A 256 -5.31 -6.89 -13.22
N TYR A 257 -5.87 -7.05 -12.03
CA TYR A 257 -5.11 -7.23 -10.80
C TYR A 257 -4.89 -8.71 -10.51
N ILE A 258 -3.66 -9.09 -10.27
CA ILE A 258 -3.27 -10.46 -9.96
C ILE A 258 -2.77 -10.50 -8.52
N THR A 259 -3.43 -11.26 -7.65
CA THR A 259 -2.98 -11.41 -6.26
C THR A 259 -1.64 -12.13 -6.19
N GLN A 260 -0.88 -11.85 -5.15
CA GLN A 260 0.47 -12.40 -4.99
C GLN A 260 0.47 -13.94 -4.92
N SER A 261 -0.56 -14.51 -4.31
CA SER A 261 -0.72 -15.95 -4.09
C SER A 261 -0.80 -16.78 -5.38
N VAL A 262 -1.26 -16.16 -6.49
CA VAL A 262 -1.47 -16.89 -7.76
C VAL A 262 -0.44 -16.57 -8.85
N ARG A 263 0.50 -15.64 -8.60
CA ARG A 263 1.47 -15.22 -9.62
C ARG A 263 2.29 -16.38 -10.17
N SER A 264 2.79 -17.26 -9.29
CA SER A 264 3.54 -18.46 -9.71
C SER A 264 2.68 -19.46 -10.48
N SER A 265 1.41 -19.59 -10.14
CA SER A 265 0.48 -20.48 -10.83
C SER A 265 0.09 -19.98 -12.23
N LEU A 266 0.35 -18.72 -12.52
CA LEU A 266 0.07 -18.09 -13.81
C LEU A 266 1.33 -17.97 -14.70
N GLU A 267 2.48 -18.49 -14.27
CA GLU A 267 3.68 -18.54 -15.11
C GLU A 267 3.40 -19.35 -16.38
N GLY A 268 3.64 -18.73 -17.53
CA GLY A 268 3.32 -19.32 -18.84
C GLY A 268 1.87 -19.16 -19.31
N VAL A 269 0.98 -18.60 -18.50
CA VAL A 269 -0.39 -18.28 -18.91
C VAL A 269 -0.42 -16.89 -19.53
N THR A 270 -0.95 -16.78 -20.75
CA THR A 270 -1.10 -15.48 -21.42
C THR A 270 -2.31 -14.72 -20.86
N ILE A 271 -2.08 -13.65 -20.13
CA ILE A 271 -3.12 -12.72 -19.68
C ILE A 271 -3.18 -11.57 -20.67
N ARG A 272 -4.33 -11.39 -21.34
CA ARG A 272 -4.54 -10.33 -22.34
C ARG A 272 -4.82 -8.98 -21.72
N GLY A 273 -5.28 -8.95 -20.46
CA GLY A 273 -5.52 -7.74 -19.69
C GLY A 273 -4.23 -6.97 -19.41
N ARG A 274 -4.38 -5.67 -19.15
CA ARG A 274 -3.29 -4.81 -18.65
C ARG A 274 -3.04 -5.13 -17.18
N ILE A 275 -1.95 -5.81 -16.89
CA ILE A 275 -1.61 -6.21 -15.52
C ILE A 275 -1.30 -4.98 -14.68
N LEU A 276 -2.02 -4.85 -13.57
CA LEU A 276 -1.78 -3.81 -12.58
C LEU A 276 -0.63 -4.22 -11.64
N PRO A 277 0.19 -3.24 -11.19
CA PRO A 277 1.19 -3.51 -10.18
C PRO A 277 0.54 -3.94 -8.87
N PRO A 278 1.29 -4.61 -7.98
CA PRO A 278 0.79 -5.01 -6.67
C PRO A 278 0.39 -3.79 -5.86
N ALA A 279 -0.81 -3.80 -5.30
CA ALA A 279 -1.26 -2.72 -4.42
C ALA A 279 -0.53 -2.75 -3.07
N ARG A 280 -0.24 -1.58 -2.52
CA ARG A 280 0.10 -1.40 -1.11
C ARG A 280 -1.20 -1.27 -0.33
N THR A 281 -1.42 -2.20 0.58
CA THR A 281 -2.71 -2.34 1.28
C THR A 281 -2.67 -1.85 2.72
N ILE A 282 -1.48 -1.80 3.33
CA ILE A 282 -1.30 -1.45 4.74
C ILE A 282 -1.60 0.04 4.96
N SER A 283 -2.50 0.34 5.90
CA SER A 283 -2.86 1.72 6.24
C SER A 283 -1.68 2.49 6.85
N SER A 284 -1.68 3.82 6.71
CA SER A 284 -0.64 4.68 7.32
C SER A 284 -0.58 4.55 8.85
N LYS A 285 -1.70 4.23 9.50
CA LYS A 285 -1.75 3.94 10.94
C LYS A 285 -0.99 2.66 11.26
N SER A 286 -1.31 1.56 10.56
CA SER A 286 -0.64 0.27 10.75
C SER A 286 0.84 0.33 10.34
N ALA A 287 1.19 1.07 9.29
CA ALA A 287 2.57 1.31 8.89
C ALA A 287 3.37 1.99 10.00
N ARG A 288 2.77 2.99 10.69
CA ARG A 288 3.43 3.66 11.83
C ARG A 288 3.66 2.71 13.00
N GLU A 289 2.72 1.82 13.31
CA GLU A 289 2.85 0.81 14.35
C GLU A 289 3.97 -0.19 14.00
N LEU A 290 4.03 -0.66 12.76
CA LEU A 290 5.09 -1.55 12.26
C LEU A 290 6.47 -0.88 12.35
N PHE A 291 6.62 0.34 11.86
CA PHE A 291 7.89 1.08 11.96
C PHE A 291 8.26 1.37 13.41
N GLY A 292 7.29 1.69 14.28
CA GLY A 292 7.52 1.85 15.72
C GLY A 292 8.17 0.61 16.32
N PHE A 293 7.57 -0.56 16.09
CA PHE A 293 8.13 -1.84 16.54
C PHE A 293 9.54 -2.10 15.97
N ILE A 294 9.74 -1.89 14.66
CA ILE A 294 11.04 -2.12 13.99
C ILE A 294 12.12 -1.23 14.60
N VAL A 295 11.84 0.05 14.75
CA VAL A 295 12.77 1.05 15.29
C VAL A 295 13.13 0.74 16.73
N GLU A 296 12.15 0.47 17.60
CA GLU A 296 12.36 0.13 19.00
C GLU A 296 13.22 -1.11 19.16
N ALA A 297 12.93 -2.17 18.39
CA ALA A 297 13.69 -3.42 18.44
C ALA A 297 15.14 -3.23 17.97
N ASN A 298 15.38 -2.40 16.95
CA ASN A 298 16.72 -2.11 16.45
C ASN A 298 17.50 -1.18 17.40
N ILE A 299 16.86 -0.19 18.01
CA ILE A 299 17.51 0.66 19.03
C ILE A 299 17.93 -0.18 20.24
N ALA A 300 17.06 -1.10 20.71
CA ALA A 300 17.41 -2.02 21.80
C ALA A 300 18.62 -2.91 21.45
N ALA A 301 18.68 -3.39 20.20
CA ALA A 301 19.81 -4.21 19.73
C ALA A 301 21.13 -3.41 19.67
N MET A 302 21.08 -2.12 19.26
CA MET A 302 22.24 -1.23 19.28
C MET A 302 22.77 -0.98 20.69
N GLY A 303 21.89 -0.81 21.68
CA GLY A 303 22.27 -0.62 23.09
C GLY A 303 22.91 -1.87 23.71
N SER A 304 22.50 -3.07 23.26
CA SER A 304 23.06 -4.33 23.75
C SER A 304 24.43 -4.69 23.15
N ALA A 305 24.78 -4.12 22.01
CA ALA A 305 26.07 -4.36 21.35
C ALA A 305 27.20 -3.44 21.84
N GLY A 306 26.89 -2.49 22.73
CA GLY A 306 27.85 -1.52 23.31
C GLY A 306 28.28 -1.80 24.76
N VAL A 307 27.95 -2.99 25.32
CA VAL A 307 28.37 -3.40 26.68
C VAL A 307 29.38 -4.51 26.62
#